data_7336d959c74b38b2cd23d9c015fc3fea
#
_entry.id   7336d959c74b38b2cd23d9c015fc3fea
#
_cell.length_a   1.000
_cell.length_b   1.000
_cell.length_c   1.000
_cell.angle_alpha   90.00
_cell.angle_beta   90.00
_cell.angle_gamma   90.00
#
_symmetry.space_group_name_H-M   'P 1'
#
loop_
_entity.id
_entity.type
_entity.pdbx_description
1 polymer ?
#
loop_
_entity_poly.entity_id
_entity_poly.type
_entity_poly.pdbx_seq_one_letter_code
_entity_poly.pdbx_strand_id
1 'polypeptide(L)'
;MPGSMSSDAFEIFQEGVRIPPVKIWKKGVYNEDLIKLVMHQSRTADWCKADLNALIASCRVAARRVIEMAERFGDDVYVSATQELLARNHRAMKTLLAQAVSEEPVSFEDYICDDGMGYGPY
;
A
#
# COMPACT_ATOMS: atom_id res chain seq x y z
N MET A 1 17.08 4.26 1.09
CA MET A 1 15.90 5.09 0.89
C MET A 1 16.11 6.41 1.60
N PRO A 2 15.86 7.54 0.97
CA PRO A 2 16.00 8.81 1.65
C PRO A 2 14.94 8.93 2.74
N GLY A 3 15.37 9.33 3.92
CA GLY A 3 14.49 9.60 5.05
C GLY A 3 13.84 8.40 5.75
N SER A 4 14.06 7.19 5.28
CA SER A 4 13.49 6.05 5.95
C SER A 4 14.20 5.78 7.27
N MET A 5 13.42 5.55 8.32
CA MET A 5 13.92 5.09 9.62
C MET A 5 14.74 6.12 10.42
N SER A 6 14.37 7.39 10.41
CA SER A 6 14.86 8.31 11.42
C SER A 6 14.20 7.93 12.76
N SER A 7 14.99 7.53 13.74
CA SER A 7 14.50 7.24 15.10
C SER A 7 13.97 8.48 15.83
N ASP A 8 14.30 9.66 15.29
CA ASP A 8 14.00 10.95 15.90
C ASP A 8 12.85 11.68 15.19
N ALA A 9 12.21 11.03 14.21
CA ALA A 9 11.07 11.60 13.50
C ALA A 9 9.78 11.38 14.32
N PHE A 10 9.12 12.45 14.71
CA PHE A 10 7.83 12.43 15.43
C PHE A 10 6.67 12.94 14.59
N GLU A 11 6.92 13.35 13.36
CA GLU A 11 5.87 13.81 12.45
C GLU A 11 6.17 13.38 11.01
N ILE A 12 5.11 13.16 10.25
CA ILE A 12 5.19 12.67 8.87
C ILE A 12 6.00 13.60 7.94
N PHE A 13 6.07 14.89 8.24
CA PHE A 13 6.85 15.85 7.44
C PHE A 13 8.36 15.61 7.53
N GLN A 14 8.82 14.97 8.60
CA GLN A 14 10.23 14.62 8.80
C GLN A 14 10.60 13.31 8.09
N GLU A 15 9.62 12.47 7.77
CA GLU A 15 9.86 11.16 7.20
C GLU A 15 10.08 11.16 5.67
N GLY A 16 9.62 12.18 4.98
CA GLY A 16 9.83 12.26 3.54
C GLY A 16 8.91 13.22 2.79
N VAL A 17 8.89 13.05 1.48
CA VAL A 17 8.08 13.90 0.59
C VAL A 17 6.64 13.44 0.59
N ARG A 18 5.74 14.30 1.00
CA ARG A 18 4.30 14.05 0.93
C ARG A 18 3.77 14.39 -0.46
N ILE A 19 3.29 13.37 -1.15
CA ILE A 19 2.73 13.51 -2.50
C ILE A 19 1.23 13.27 -2.43
N PRO A 20 0.39 14.26 -2.77
CA PRO A 20 -1.05 14.05 -2.85
C PRO A 20 -1.39 13.05 -3.95
N PRO A 21 -2.62 12.49 -3.98
CA PRO A 21 -3.06 11.62 -5.06
C PRO A 21 -2.99 12.34 -6.41
N VAL A 22 -1.98 12.02 -7.21
CA VAL A 22 -1.75 12.61 -8.52
C VAL A 22 -1.54 11.51 -9.57
N LYS A 23 -1.95 11.78 -10.80
CA LYS A 23 -1.79 10.81 -11.89
C LYS A 23 -0.39 10.91 -12.48
N ILE A 24 0.41 9.86 -12.30
CA ILE A 24 1.71 9.70 -12.96
C ILE A 24 1.51 9.49 -14.48
N TRP A 25 0.45 8.78 -14.85
CA TRP A 25 0.04 8.56 -16.22
C TRP A 25 -1.35 9.16 -16.45
N LYS A 26 -1.49 9.95 -17.50
CA LYS A 26 -2.77 10.52 -17.89
C LYS A 26 -3.03 10.21 -19.36
N LYS A 27 -4.05 9.39 -19.64
CA LYS A 27 -4.40 8.95 -21.03
C LYS A 27 -3.19 8.37 -21.79
N GLY A 28 -2.37 7.57 -21.13
CA GLY A 28 -1.19 6.96 -21.73
C GLY A 28 0.05 7.85 -21.80
N VAL A 29 -0.05 9.12 -21.42
CA VAL A 29 1.07 10.06 -21.39
C VAL A 29 1.66 10.13 -19.99
N TYR A 30 2.97 9.98 -19.91
CA TYR A 30 3.75 10.05 -18.67
C TYR A 30 3.94 11.51 -18.25
N ASN A 31 3.68 11.80 -16.98
CA ASN A 31 3.84 13.14 -16.43
C ASN A 31 5.31 13.35 -15.96
N GLU A 32 6.17 13.68 -16.92
CA GLU A 32 7.60 13.84 -16.66
C GLU A 32 7.91 14.96 -15.66
N ASP A 33 7.20 16.06 -15.70
CA ASP A 33 7.46 17.20 -14.82
C ASP A 33 7.15 16.89 -13.36
N LEU A 34 6.04 16.16 -13.13
CA LEU A 34 5.74 15.64 -11.80
C LEU A 34 6.84 14.72 -11.29
N ILE A 35 7.32 13.82 -12.14
CA ILE A 35 8.38 12.88 -11.74
C ILE A 35 9.70 13.60 -11.49
N LYS A 36 10.07 14.55 -12.32
CA LYS A 36 11.25 15.39 -12.08
C LYS A 36 11.17 16.10 -10.74
N LEU A 37 10.00 16.70 -10.44
CA LEU A 37 9.75 17.41 -9.18
C LEU A 37 9.93 16.46 -7.98
N VAL A 38 9.31 15.29 -8.03
CA VAL A 38 9.38 14.30 -6.95
C VAL A 38 10.80 13.76 -6.79
N MET A 39 11.46 13.40 -7.88
CA MET A 39 12.82 12.84 -7.85
C MET A 39 13.84 13.86 -7.36
N HIS A 40 13.64 15.14 -7.63
CA HIS A 40 14.54 16.21 -7.16
C HIS A 40 14.59 16.35 -5.63
N GLN A 41 13.56 15.83 -4.94
CA GLN A 41 13.52 15.81 -3.47
C GLN A 41 14.38 14.68 -2.86
N SER A 42 14.89 13.79 -3.69
CA SER A 42 15.67 12.63 -3.24
C SER A 42 17.14 12.79 -3.57
N ARG A 43 18.01 12.44 -2.60
CA ARG A 43 19.46 12.35 -2.81
C ARG A 43 19.83 11.23 -3.79
N THR A 44 19.01 10.20 -3.87
CA THR A 44 19.17 9.02 -4.73
C THR A 44 18.08 8.95 -5.79
N ALA A 45 17.94 10.02 -6.57
CA ALA A 45 16.88 10.21 -7.55
C ALA A 45 16.72 9.03 -8.53
N ASP A 46 17.83 8.50 -9.04
CA ASP A 46 17.82 7.40 -10.01
C ASP A 46 17.28 6.10 -9.40
N TRP A 47 17.63 5.80 -8.15
CA TRP A 47 17.13 4.62 -7.45
C TRP A 47 15.64 4.75 -7.15
N CYS A 48 15.20 5.91 -6.66
CA CYS A 48 13.79 6.16 -6.43
C CYS A 48 12.97 6.07 -7.72
N LYS A 49 13.52 6.54 -8.84
CA LYS A 49 12.88 6.41 -10.16
C LYS A 49 12.81 4.95 -10.61
N ALA A 50 13.86 4.17 -10.39
CA ALA A 50 13.87 2.74 -10.69
C ALA A 50 12.81 1.99 -9.86
N ASP A 51 12.72 2.24 -8.57
CA ASP A 51 11.72 1.66 -7.67
C ASP A 51 10.29 2.03 -8.11
N LEU A 52 10.05 3.31 -8.42
CA LEU A 52 8.75 3.75 -8.92
C LEU A 52 8.39 3.04 -10.23
N ASN A 53 9.33 2.90 -11.15
CA ASN A 53 9.10 2.18 -12.40
C ASN A 53 8.81 0.69 -12.16
N ALA A 54 9.49 0.07 -11.19
CA ALA A 54 9.22 -1.32 -10.80
C ALA A 54 7.80 -1.49 -10.23
N LEU A 55 7.34 -0.56 -9.39
CA LEU A 55 5.97 -0.54 -8.88
C LEU A 55 4.94 -0.40 -10.01
N ILE A 56 5.18 0.50 -10.95
CA ILE A 56 4.30 0.66 -12.12
C ILE A 56 4.28 -0.61 -12.98
N ALA A 57 5.44 -1.22 -13.20
CA ALA A 57 5.54 -2.46 -13.96
C ALA A 57 4.79 -3.61 -13.28
N SER A 58 4.90 -3.74 -11.96
CA SER A 58 4.18 -4.77 -11.19
C SER A 58 2.66 -4.61 -11.31
N CYS A 59 2.14 -3.37 -11.23
CA CYS A 59 0.71 -3.10 -11.44
C CYS A 59 0.25 -3.49 -12.86
N ARG A 60 1.05 -3.21 -13.88
CA ARG A 60 0.73 -3.59 -15.27
C ARG A 60 0.73 -5.11 -15.47
N VAL A 61 1.70 -5.80 -14.88
CA VAL A 61 1.75 -7.26 -14.91
C VAL A 61 0.55 -7.86 -14.20
N ALA A 62 0.22 -7.36 -13.01
CA ALA A 62 -0.95 -7.80 -12.24
C ALA A 62 -2.25 -7.60 -13.03
N ALA A 63 -2.46 -6.41 -13.62
CA ALA A 63 -3.64 -6.13 -14.42
C ALA A 63 -3.77 -7.10 -15.63
N ARG A 64 -2.67 -7.35 -16.33
CA ARG A 64 -2.65 -8.31 -17.44
C ARG A 64 -3.01 -9.72 -16.96
N ARG A 65 -2.45 -10.17 -15.83
CA ARG A 65 -2.74 -11.50 -15.28
C ARG A 65 -4.19 -11.66 -14.84
N VAL A 66 -4.80 -10.62 -14.29
CA VAL A 66 -6.22 -10.63 -13.98
C VAL A 66 -7.07 -10.78 -15.25
N ILE A 67 -6.75 -10.03 -16.30
CA ILE A 67 -7.45 -10.12 -17.59
C ILE A 67 -7.28 -11.55 -18.18
N GLU A 68 -6.07 -12.07 -18.23
CA GLU A 68 -5.79 -13.44 -18.73
C GLU A 68 -6.59 -14.52 -17.96
N MET A 69 -6.74 -14.33 -16.62
CA MET A 69 -7.56 -15.22 -15.81
C MET A 69 -9.05 -15.12 -16.14
N ALA A 70 -9.57 -13.91 -16.28
CA ALA A 70 -10.95 -13.67 -16.65
C ALA A 70 -11.27 -14.21 -18.07
N GLU A 71 -10.38 -14.00 -19.03
CA GLU A 71 -10.50 -14.55 -20.39
C GLU A 71 -10.46 -16.10 -20.40
N ARG A 72 -9.61 -16.69 -19.56
CA ARG A 72 -9.43 -18.16 -19.48
C ARG A 72 -10.62 -18.87 -18.85
N PHE A 73 -11.16 -18.33 -17.78
CA PHE A 73 -12.19 -19.00 -16.96
C PHE A 73 -13.59 -18.42 -17.13
N GLY A 74 -13.71 -17.23 -17.73
CA GLY A 74 -14.93 -16.43 -17.80
C GLY A 74 -15.07 -15.48 -16.61
N ASP A 75 -15.64 -14.32 -16.86
CA ASP A 75 -15.79 -13.26 -15.85
C ASP A 75 -16.62 -13.71 -14.65
N ASP A 76 -17.73 -14.42 -14.89
CA ASP A 76 -18.60 -14.90 -13.81
C ASP A 76 -17.89 -15.90 -12.88
N VAL A 77 -17.08 -16.79 -13.47
CA VAL A 77 -16.28 -17.77 -12.71
C VAL A 77 -15.21 -17.03 -11.91
N TYR A 78 -14.53 -16.06 -12.50
CA TYR A 78 -13.52 -15.27 -11.82
C TYR A 78 -14.10 -14.50 -10.62
N VAL A 79 -15.23 -13.83 -10.81
CA VAL A 79 -15.91 -13.08 -9.75
C VAL A 79 -16.39 -14.00 -8.64
N SER A 80 -17.08 -15.10 -8.99
CA SER A 80 -17.61 -16.03 -7.99
C SER A 80 -16.49 -16.74 -7.20
N ALA A 81 -15.40 -17.11 -7.86
CA ALA A 81 -14.23 -17.70 -7.19
C ALA A 81 -13.57 -16.69 -6.20
N THR A 82 -13.48 -15.43 -6.59
CA THR A 82 -12.94 -14.38 -5.70
C THR A 82 -13.82 -14.19 -4.48
N GLN A 83 -15.14 -14.16 -4.65
CA GLN A 83 -16.12 -14.06 -3.55
C GLN A 83 -16.04 -15.28 -2.62
N GLU A 84 -15.93 -16.49 -3.17
CA GLU A 84 -15.81 -17.72 -2.36
C GLU A 84 -14.49 -17.77 -1.59
N LEU A 85 -13.37 -17.29 -2.18
CA LEU A 85 -12.11 -17.18 -1.46
C LEU A 85 -12.21 -16.24 -0.25
N LEU A 86 -12.86 -15.08 -0.42
CA LEU A 86 -13.09 -14.14 0.68
C LEU A 86 -13.98 -14.77 1.76
N ALA A 87 -15.08 -15.41 1.37
CA ALA A 87 -15.98 -16.08 2.30
C ALA A 87 -15.29 -17.23 3.04
N ARG A 88 -14.45 -18.00 2.34
CA ARG A 88 -13.66 -19.08 2.93
C ARG A 88 -12.66 -18.57 3.96
N ASN A 89 -11.93 -17.52 3.62
CA ASN A 89 -10.98 -16.87 4.54
C ASN A 89 -11.70 -16.30 5.76
N HIS A 90 -12.86 -15.67 5.57
CA HIS A 90 -13.67 -15.18 6.69
C HIS A 90 -14.08 -16.31 7.63
N ARG A 91 -14.59 -17.44 7.10
CA ARG A 91 -14.95 -18.61 7.91
C ARG A 91 -13.74 -19.20 8.65
N ALA A 92 -12.61 -19.35 7.95
CA ALA A 92 -11.39 -19.86 8.54
C ALA A 92 -10.86 -18.97 9.66
N MET A 93 -10.88 -17.65 9.46
CA MET A 93 -10.46 -16.69 10.48
C MET A 93 -11.37 -16.72 11.70
N LYS A 94 -12.70 -16.78 11.52
CA LYS A 94 -13.63 -16.92 12.64
C LYS A 94 -13.37 -18.20 13.47
N THR A 95 -13.11 -19.31 12.81
CA THR A 95 -12.78 -20.56 13.48
C THR A 95 -11.47 -20.46 14.26
N LEU A 96 -10.44 -19.86 13.64
CA LEU A 96 -9.16 -19.66 14.29
C LEU A 96 -9.29 -18.75 15.52
N LEU A 97 -9.99 -17.63 15.40
CA LEU A 97 -10.22 -16.71 16.52
C LEU A 97 -10.98 -17.38 17.67
N ALA A 98 -12.01 -18.16 17.36
CA ALA A 98 -12.74 -18.91 18.38
C ALA A 98 -11.90 -19.96 19.12
N GLN A 99 -10.83 -20.44 18.51
CA GLN A 99 -9.90 -21.40 19.12
C GLN A 99 -8.73 -20.73 19.87
N ALA A 100 -8.26 -19.59 19.37
CA ALA A 100 -7.04 -18.94 19.82
C ALA A 100 -7.28 -17.82 20.84
N VAL A 101 -8.47 -17.22 20.84
CA VAL A 101 -8.81 -16.08 21.70
C VAL A 101 -9.76 -16.56 22.81
N SER A 102 -9.46 -16.21 24.07
CA SER A 102 -10.34 -16.49 25.20
C SER A 102 -11.60 -15.61 25.13
N GLU A 103 -12.66 -16.01 25.86
CA GLU A 103 -13.87 -15.17 26.02
C GLU A 103 -13.61 -13.93 26.89
N GLU A 104 -12.52 -13.92 27.63
CA GLU A 104 -12.10 -12.77 28.43
C GLU A 104 -11.56 -11.66 27.56
N PRO A 105 -11.97 -10.41 27.81
CA PRO A 105 -11.45 -9.26 27.07
C PRO A 105 -9.93 -9.14 27.21
N VAL A 106 -9.25 -9.02 26.08
CA VAL A 106 -7.81 -8.73 26.05
C VAL A 106 -7.64 -7.27 25.65
N SER A 107 -6.95 -6.50 26.48
CA SER A 107 -6.59 -5.12 26.16
C SER A 107 -5.12 -5.05 25.77
N PHE A 108 -4.84 -4.21 24.82
CA PHE A 108 -3.52 -3.91 24.31
C PHE A 108 -3.42 -2.40 24.13
N GLU A 109 -2.30 -1.82 24.52
CA GLU A 109 -2.01 -0.40 24.33
C GLU A 109 -0.79 -0.28 23.42
N ASP A 110 -0.89 0.59 22.43
CA ASP A 110 0.20 0.96 21.56
C ASP A 110 0.16 2.48 21.31
N TYR A 111 1.28 3.04 20.93
CA TYR A 111 1.40 4.48 20.77
C TYR A 111 1.79 4.80 19.32
N ILE A 112 1.04 5.69 18.72
CA ILE A 112 1.38 6.25 17.41
C ILE A 112 2.19 7.52 17.65
N CYS A 113 3.03 7.90 16.70
CA CYS A 113 3.78 9.15 16.71
C CYS A 113 2.85 10.35 16.99
N ASP A 114 3.38 11.42 17.55
CA ASP A 114 2.58 12.62 17.73
C ASP A 114 2.13 13.24 16.41
N ASP A 115 1.18 14.14 16.46
CA ASP A 115 0.57 14.75 15.27
C ASP A 115 1.37 15.95 14.72
N GLY A 116 2.55 16.24 15.28
CA GLY A 116 3.34 17.43 14.94
C GLY A 116 2.81 18.73 15.53
N MET A 117 1.72 18.66 16.30
CA MET A 117 1.10 19.81 16.97
C MET A 117 1.37 19.83 18.47
N GLY A 118 2.15 18.90 18.95
CA GLY A 118 2.50 18.75 20.36
C GLY A 118 1.49 17.91 21.16
N TYR A 119 0.60 17.21 20.47
CA TYR A 119 -0.32 16.25 21.06
C TYR A 119 0.15 14.83 20.70
N GLY A 120 0.33 14.00 21.66
CA GLY A 120 0.78 12.63 21.50
C GLY A 120 1.80 12.26 22.59
N PRO A 121 2.24 11.00 22.59
CA PRO A 121 1.87 9.91 21.66
C PRO A 121 0.39 9.49 21.83
N TYR A 122 -0.22 9.06 20.71
CA TYR A 122 -1.61 8.57 20.67
C TYR A 122 -1.68 7.06 20.76
#